data_f8c3d31dd6833a2bbd6d4c1190ba2081
#
_entry.id   f8c3d31dd6833a2bbd6d4c1190ba2081
#
_cell.length_a   1.000
_cell.length_b   1.000
_cell.length_c   1.000
_cell.angle_alpha   90.00
_cell.angle_beta   90.00
_cell.angle_gamma   90.00
#
_symmetry.space_group_name_H-M   'P 1'
#
loop_
_entity.id
_entity.type
_entity.pdbx_description
1 polymer ?
#
loop_
_entity_poly.entity_id
_entity_poly.type
_entity_poly.pdbx_seq_one_letter_code
_entity_poly.pdbx_strand_id
1 'polypeptide(L)'
;MYLFKKIGAALLLTSTLVLASQVQADVRIDIKNDSSEDCSVAFNARVDKTKWLTEGWYVFVPGEEGPVILKGANDVHDVFIYHDCGLTPTDRDEVKRAWVKVNLKFSDYLPKENEKDYQEVQFVRLNSPAYTIGNRK
;
A
#
# COMPACT_ATOMS: atom_id res chain seq x y z
N MET A 1 14.49 -36.15 46.65
CA MET A 1 15.29 -35.77 45.75
C MET A 1 14.89 -35.82 44.42
N TYR A 2 14.04 -36.28 44.01
CA TYR A 2 13.74 -36.41 42.72
C TYR A 2 12.68 -35.58 42.32
N LEU A 3 12.20 -34.86 43.06
CA LEU A 3 11.17 -34.13 42.72
C LEU A 3 11.49 -33.02 41.86
N PHE A 4 12.52 -32.44 41.89
CA PHE A 4 12.75 -31.35 41.12
C PHE A 4 12.64 -31.48 39.73
N LYS A 5 12.82 -32.48 39.24
CA LYS A 5 12.84 -32.62 37.87
C LYS A 5 11.66 -32.13 37.22
N LYS A 6 10.56 -32.22 37.70
CA LYS A 6 9.44 -31.90 36.98
C LYS A 6 9.34 -30.48 36.75
N ILE A 7 9.92 -29.70 37.43
CA ILE A 7 9.78 -28.37 37.29
C ILE A 7 10.18 -27.78 35.97
N GLY A 8 11.25 -28.08 35.52
CA GLY A 8 11.75 -27.48 34.36
C GLY A 8 10.90 -27.58 33.14
N ALA A 9 10.25 -28.61 33.00
CA ALA A 9 9.50 -28.84 31.82
C ALA A 9 8.42 -27.86 31.57
N ALA A 10 7.76 -27.46 32.54
CA ALA A 10 6.64 -26.62 32.35
C ALA A 10 6.93 -25.27 31.76
N LEU A 11 8.00 -24.72 32.10
CA LEU A 11 8.29 -23.43 31.67
C LEU A 11 8.47 -23.22 30.23
N LEU A 12 9.07 -24.09 29.61
CA LEU A 12 9.36 -23.96 28.23
C LEU A 12 8.22 -23.74 27.35
N LEU A 13 7.17 -24.34 27.60
CA LEU A 13 6.06 -24.26 26.75
C LEU A 13 5.46 -22.93 26.59
N THR A 14 5.37 -22.23 27.63
CA THR A 14 4.68 -20.97 27.55
C THR A 14 5.35 -19.94 26.71
N SER A 15 6.60 -19.91 26.68
CA SER A 15 7.26 -18.84 25.98
C SER A 15 7.12 -18.91 24.47
N THR A 16 6.92 -20.04 23.93
CA THR A 16 6.86 -20.16 22.50
C THR A 16 5.61 -19.58 21.91
N LEU A 17 4.56 -19.58 22.63
CA LEU A 17 3.32 -19.13 22.09
C LEU A 17 3.25 -17.67 21.81
N VAL A 18 3.84 -16.89 22.59
CA VAL A 18 3.74 -15.47 22.44
C VAL A 18 4.30 -14.95 21.17
N LEU A 19 5.29 -15.56 20.64
CA LEU A 19 5.95 -15.07 19.48
C LEU A 19 5.14 -15.19 18.21
N ALA A 20 4.29 -16.12 18.17
CA ALA A 20 3.54 -16.36 16.94
C ALA A 20 2.55 -15.28 16.57
N SER A 21 2.19 -14.43 17.47
CA SER A 21 1.15 -13.46 17.19
C SER A 21 1.65 -12.10 16.70
N GLN A 22 2.90 -11.98 16.41
CA GLN A 22 3.46 -10.69 16.07
C GLN A 22 3.61 -10.41 14.58
N VAL A 23 2.88 -11.08 13.76
CA VAL A 23 2.99 -10.88 12.32
C VAL A 23 2.23 -9.63 11.90
N GLN A 24 2.90 -8.76 11.19
CA GLN A 24 2.28 -7.54 10.69
C GLN A 24 1.87 -7.77 9.25
N ALA A 25 0.67 -7.37 8.88
CA ALA A 25 0.17 -7.54 7.53
C ALA A 25 0.74 -6.49 6.60
N ASP A 26 1.02 -6.88 5.37
CA ASP A 26 1.45 -6.00 4.30
C ASP A 26 0.69 -6.40 3.04
N VAL A 27 0.47 -5.45 2.15
CA VAL A 27 -0.11 -5.73 0.84
C VAL A 27 0.95 -5.47 -0.22
N ARG A 28 1.14 -6.46 -1.10
CA ARG A 28 2.05 -6.35 -2.22
C ARG A 28 1.23 -6.08 -3.48
N ILE A 29 1.57 -5.01 -4.19
CA ILE A 29 0.94 -4.68 -5.46
C ILE A 29 2.01 -4.78 -6.56
N ASP A 30 1.78 -5.59 -7.57
CA ASP A 30 2.68 -5.70 -8.71
C ASP A 30 2.23 -4.72 -9.77
N ILE A 31 3.08 -3.77 -10.11
CA ILE A 31 2.81 -2.72 -11.09
C ILE A 31 3.60 -3.00 -12.34
N LYS A 32 2.95 -2.87 -13.49
CA LYS A 32 3.61 -2.97 -14.79
C LYS A 32 3.30 -1.74 -15.61
N ASN A 33 4.33 -1.12 -16.15
CA ASN A 33 4.16 0.04 -17.04
C ASN A 33 4.26 -0.38 -18.50
N ASP A 34 3.12 -0.57 -19.15
CA ASP A 34 3.05 -0.88 -20.57
C ASP A 34 2.87 0.37 -21.43
N SER A 35 2.97 1.55 -20.84
CA SER A 35 2.89 2.79 -21.59
C SER A 35 4.25 3.15 -22.19
N SER A 36 4.28 4.17 -23.00
CA SER A 36 5.52 4.67 -23.58
C SER A 36 6.17 5.78 -22.77
N GLU A 37 5.64 6.08 -21.60
CA GLU A 37 6.13 7.17 -20.75
C GLU A 37 6.53 6.69 -19.39
N ASP A 38 7.36 7.48 -18.69
CA ASP A 38 7.63 7.24 -17.28
C ASP A 38 6.37 7.56 -16.50
N CYS A 39 5.95 6.69 -15.63
CA CYS A 39 4.73 6.88 -14.86
C CYS A 39 5.03 6.95 -13.36
N SER A 40 4.49 7.97 -12.73
CA SER A 40 4.59 8.13 -11.27
C SER A 40 3.30 7.65 -10.63
N VAL A 41 3.45 6.78 -9.63
CA VAL A 41 2.34 6.08 -9.00
C VAL A 41 2.26 6.46 -7.53
N ALA A 42 1.05 6.73 -7.07
CA ALA A 42 0.78 6.98 -5.67
C ALA A 42 -0.34 6.06 -5.18
N PHE A 43 -0.36 5.81 -3.89
CA PHE A 43 -1.38 4.97 -3.27
C PHE A 43 -2.05 5.69 -2.11
N ASN A 44 -3.32 5.38 -1.90
CA ASN A 44 -4.03 5.74 -0.70
C ASN A 44 -4.56 4.43 -0.13
N ALA A 45 -4.07 4.04 1.04
CA ALA A 45 -4.33 2.73 1.60
C ALA A 45 -4.70 2.82 3.07
N ARG A 46 -5.61 1.92 3.49
CA ARG A 46 -5.96 1.82 4.89
C ARG A 46 -4.92 0.96 5.59
N VAL A 47 -4.28 1.52 6.59
CA VAL A 47 -3.25 0.84 7.36
C VAL A 47 -3.63 0.79 8.83
N ASP A 48 -3.11 -0.18 9.54
CA ASP A 48 -3.39 -0.35 10.98
C ASP A 48 -4.89 -0.36 11.30
N LYS A 49 -5.70 -0.85 10.36
CA LYS A 49 -7.16 -0.98 10.47
C LYS A 49 -7.95 0.31 10.60
N THR A 50 -7.31 1.42 10.92
CA THR A 50 -8.04 2.65 11.22
C THR A 50 -7.52 3.89 10.53
N LYS A 51 -6.33 3.84 9.97
CA LYS A 51 -5.71 5.03 9.40
C LYS A 51 -5.60 4.92 7.89
N TRP A 52 -5.75 6.02 7.21
CA TRP A 52 -5.52 6.09 5.78
C TRP A 52 -4.20 6.79 5.53
N LEU A 53 -3.35 6.17 4.71
CA LEU A 53 -2.04 6.69 4.37
C LEU A 53 -2.03 7.01 2.88
N THR A 54 -1.61 8.23 2.51
CA THR A 54 -1.40 8.60 1.11
C THR A 54 0.10 8.73 0.91
N GLU A 55 0.64 7.95 0.00
CA GLU A 55 2.08 7.98 -0.23
C GLU A 55 2.45 7.81 -1.70
N GLY A 56 3.57 8.34 -2.10
CA GLY A 56 4.15 8.29 -3.43
C GLY A 56 5.51 8.97 -3.40
N TRP A 57 6.20 9.02 -4.42
CA TRP A 57 5.86 8.52 -5.75
C TRP A 57 6.74 7.33 -6.04
N TYR A 58 6.18 6.34 -6.71
CA TYR A 58 6.92 5.20 -7.20
C TYR A 58 6.98 5.34 -8.72
N VAL A 59 8.17 5.46 -9.27
CA VAL A 59 8.32 5.73 -10.70
C VAL A 59 8.63 4.45 -11.45
N PHE A 60 7.87 4.20 -12.52
CA PHE A 60 8.07 3.06 -13.40
C PHE A 60 8.34 3.56 -14.81
N VAL A 61 9.48 3.20 -15.36
CA VAL A 61 9.81 3.56 -16.75
C VAL A 61 9.10 2.60 -17.70
N PRO A 62 9.02 2.91 -19.00
CA PRO A 62 8.33 2.03 -19.96
C PRO A 62 8.89 0.60 -19.91
N GLY A 63 7.98 -0.36 -19.80
CA GLY A 63 8.34 -1.79 -19.74
C GLY A 63 8.72 -2.29 -18.35
N GLU A 64 8.88 -1.42 -17.38
CA GLU A 64 9.26 -1.84 -16.04
C GLU A 64 8.10 -2.51 -15.31
N GLU A 65 8.42 -3.57 -14.57
CA GLU A 65 7.47 -4.27 -13.73
C GLU A 65 8.12 -4.53 -12.38
N GLY A 66 7.40 -4.31 -11.33
CA GLY A 66 7.93 -4.55 -9.99
C GLY A 66 6.89 -4.38 -8.90
N PRO A 67 7.22 -4.83 -7.69
CA PRO A 67 6.30 -4.75 -6.57
C PRO A 67 6.41 -3.45 -5.81
N VAL A 68 5.29 -3.03 -5.25
CA VAL A 68 5.24 -2.01 -4.20
C VAL A 68 4.67 -2.71 -2.97
N ILE A 69 5.34 -2.57 -1.85
CA ILE A 69 4.90 -3.17 -0.60
C ILE A 69 4.30 -2.06 0.27
N LEU A 70 3.02 -2.21 0.59
CA LEU A 70 2.33 -1.25 1.44
C LEU A 70 2.27 -1.82 2.85
N LYS A 71 3.16 -1.36 3.70
CA LYS A 71 3.29 -1.87 5.06
C LYS A 71 2.10 -1.49 5.91
N GLY A 72 1.60 -2.44 6.66
CA GLY A 72 0.47 -2.22 7.54
C GLY A 72 -0.89 -2.30 6.87
N ALA A 73 -0.94 -2.40 5.55
CA ALA A 73 -2.19 -2.58 4.83
C ALA A 73 -2.61 -4.05 4.91
N ASN A 74 -3.89 -4.30 5.18
CA ASN A 74 -4.37 -5.67 5.37
C ASN A 74 -5.03 -6.27 4.15
N ASP A 75 -5.60 -5.46 3.28
CA ASP A 75 -6.44 -5.95 2.21
C ASP A 75 -6.26 -5.09 0.97
N VAL A 76 -6.14 -5.73 -0.17
CA VAL A 76 -6.00 -5.02 -1.44
C VAL A 76 -7.25 -4.18 -1.73
N HIS A 77 -8.42 -4.59 -1.24
CA HIS A 77 -9.65 -3.82 -1.44
C HIS A 77 -9.67 -2.49 -0.67
N ASP A 78 -8.76 -2.31 0.26
CA ASP A 78 -8.60 -1.05 0.96
C ASP A 78 -7.44 -0.24 0.39
N VAL A 79 -7.08 -0.49 -0.87
CA VAL A 79 -6.02 0.24 -1.56
C VAL A 79 -6.58 0.92 -2.79
N PHE A 80 -6.29 2.21 -2.92
CA PHE A 80 -6.62 3.01 -4.09
C PHE A 80 -5.33 3.45 -4.75
N ILE A 81 -5.33 3.55 -6.07
CA ILE A 81 -4.16 3.89 -6.86
C ILE A 81 -4.40 5.14 -7.71
N TYR A 82 -3.37 5.93 -7.88
CA TYR A 82 -3.32 7.03 -8.83
C TYR A 82 -2.02 6.94 -9.62
N HIS A 83 -2.05 7.26 -10.92
CA HIS A 83 -0.84 7.47 -11.71
C HIS A 83 -1.04 8.61 -12.69
N ASP A 84 0.06 9.22 -13.09
CA ASP A 84 0.04 10.39 -13.96
C ASP A 84 0.09 10.07 -15.46
N CYS A 85 -0.10 8.82 -15.83
CA CYS A 85 -0.10 8.38 -17.22
C CYS A 85 -1.52 8.21 -17.78
N GLY A 86 -2.38 9.21 -17.53
CA GLY A 86 -3.71 9.20 -18.13
C GLY A 86 -4.72 8.30 -17.45
N LEU A 87 -4.68 8.21 -16.13
CA LEU A 87 -5.70 7.48 -15.39
C LEU A 87 -7.05 8.16 -15.58
N THR A 88 -8.00 7.44 -16.16
CA THR A 88 -9.36 7.94 -16.36
C THR A 88 -10.33 6.97 -15.72
N PRO A 89 -10.95 7.32 -14.60
CA PRO A 89 -11.93 6.44 -13.95
C PRO A 89 -13.12 6.18 -14.85
N THR A 90 -13.64 4.97 -14.77
CA THR A 90 -14.85 4.58 -15.50
C THR A 90 -16.01 4.49 -14.52
N ASP A 91 -17.23 4.28 -15.01
CA ASP A 91 -18.40 4.15 -14.16
C ASP A 91 -18.35 2.95 -13.22
N ARG A 92 -17.47 2.00 -13.50
CA ARG A 92 -17.32 0.81 -12.65
C ARG A 92 -16.29 0.99 -11.56
N ASP A 93 -15.51 2.07 -11.62
CA ASP A 93 -14.47 2.32 -10.63
C ASP A 93 -15.03 3.01 -9.41
N GLU A 94 -14.60 2.58 -8.25
CA GLU A 94 -14.85 3.34 -7.04
C GLU A 94 -13.73 4.36 -6.91
N VAL A 95 -14.09 5.62 -6.80
CA VAL A 95 -13.17 6.75 -6.84
C VAL A 95 -13.08 7.40 -5.47
N LYS A 96 -11.88 7.78 -5.10
CA LYS A 96 -11.62 8.52 -3.86
C LYS A 96 -10.68 9.67 -4.18
N ARG A 97 -10.99 10.85 -3.68
CA ARG A 97 -10.11 11.99 -3.85
C ARG A 97 -9.15 12.08 -2.68
N ALA A 98 -7.89 12.37 -2.99
CA ALA A 98 -6.89 12.59 -1.96
C ALA A 98 -5.83 13.56 -2.47
N TRP A 99 -5.08 14.12 -1.54
CA TRP A 99 -4.09 15.14 -1.85
C TRP A 99 -2.72 14.50 -1.97
N VAL A 100 -2.01 14.82 -3.04
CA VAL A 100 -0.67 14.32 -3.32
C VAL A 100 0.30 15.48 -3.41
N LYS A 101 1.52 15.26 -2.97
CA LYS A 101 2.56 16.26 -3.08
C LYS A 101 3.13 16.24 -4.49
N VAL A 102 3.21 17.41 -5.11
CA VAL A 102 3.73 17.52 -6.46
C VAL A 102 5.25 17.50 -6.43
N ASN A 103 5.85 16.65 -7.28
CA ASN A 103 7.30 16.59 -7.51
C ASN A 103 8.21 16.03 -6.39
N LEU A 104 7.68 15.65 -5.26
CA LEU A 104 8.49 15.10 -4.18
C LEU A 104 7.84 13.87 -3.58
N LYS A 105 8.64 12.98 -3.01
CA LYS A 105 8.10 11.84 -2.27
C LYS A 105 7.37 12.32 -1.03
N PHE A 106 6.33 11.59 -0.66
CA PHE A 106 5.51 11.96 0.49
C PHE A 106 4.87 10.73 1.12
N SER A 107 4.51 10.85 2.39
CA SER A 107 3.82 9.81 3.13
C SER A 107 3.01 10.50 4.23
N ASP A 108 1.72 10.66 4.01
CA ASP A 108 0.87 11.49 4.86
C ASP A 108 -0.31 10.72 5.42
N TYR A 109 -0.47 10.72 6.73
CA TYR A 109 -1.64 10.13 7.38
C TYR A 109 -2.82 11.10 7.44
N LEU A 110 -2.56 12.39 7.37
CA LEU A 110 -3.62 13.41 7.43
C LEU A 110 -3.71 14.12 6.10
N PRO A 111 -4.90 14.56 5.71
CA PRO A 111 -5.07 15.30 4.47
C PRO A 111 -4.26 16.58 4.51
N LYS A 112 -3.65 16.92 3.39
CA LYS A 112 -2.89 18.15 3.22
C LYS A 112 -3.68 19.11 2.34
N GLU A 113 -4.95 19.27 2.66
CA GLU A 113 -5.87 20.04 1.88
C GLU A 113 -5.43 21.50 1.77
N ASN A 114 -5.40 22.01 0.55
CA ASN A 114 -5.01 23.38 0.24
C ASN A 114 -3.60 23.77 0.67
N GLU A 115 -2.74 22.82 0.99
CA GLU A 115 -1.36 23.15 1.30
C GLU A 115 -0.56 23.39 0.03
N LYS A 116 0.44 24.25 0.14
CA LYS A 116 1.33 24.53 -0.96
C LYS A 116 2.04 23.26 -1.43
N ASP A 117 2.18 23.11 -2.71
CA ASP A 117 2.82 21.97 -3.36
C ASP A 117 2.00 20.67 -3.27
N TYR A 118 0.75 20.74 -2.85
CA TYR A 118 -0.17 19.60 -2.89
C TYR A 118 -1.30 19.85 -3.88
N GLN A 119 -1.74 18.77 -4.51
CA GLN A 119 -2.83 18.81 -5.48
C GLN A 119 -3.81 17.68 -5.19
N GLU A 120 -5.11 17.95 -5.30
CA GLU A 120 -6.12 16.92 -5.16
C GLU A 120 -6.25 16.15 -6.47
N VAL A 121 -6.21 14.82 -6.39
CA VAL A 121 -6.37 13.95 -7.55
C VAL A 121 -7.33 12.81 -7.22
N GLN A 122 -7.81 12.13 -8.26
CA GLN A 122 -8.73 11.01 -8.11
C GLN A 122 -7.95 9.70 -8.12
N PHE A 123 -8.15 8.92 -7.06
CA PHE A 123 -7.62 7.56 -6.97
C PHE A 123 -8.73 6.59 -7.28
N VAL A 124 -8.40 5.44 -7.82
CA VAL A 124 -9.37 4.37 -8.06
C VAL A 124 -9.05 3.16 -7.20
N ARG A 125 -10.09 2.45 -6.73
CA ARG A 125 -9.90 1.27 -5.90
C ARG A 125 -9.28 0.15 -6.72
N LEU A 126 -8.32 -0.55 -6.14
CA LEU A 126 -7.75 -1.73 -6.77
C LEU A 126 -8.69 -2.92 -6.58
N ASN A 127 -8.84 -3.71 -7.64
CA ASN A 127 -9.63 -4.94 -7.60
C ASN A 127 -8.75 -6.17 -7.54
N SER A 128 -7.45 -6.02 -7.66
CA SER A 128 -6.49 -7.10 -7.76
C SER A 128 -5.13 -6.61 -7.26
N PRO A 129 -4.26 -7.50 -6.79
CA PRO A 129 -2.92 -7.09 -6.37
C PRO A 129 -1.96 -6.86 -7.55
N ALA A 130 -2.47 -6.82 -8.76
CA ALA A 130 -1.69 -6.51 -9.95
C ALA A 130 -2.36 -5.40 -10.72
N TYR A 131 -1.58 -4.44 -11.20
CA TYR A 131 -2.10 -3.30 -11.95
C TYR A 131 -1.18 -2.99 -13.13
N THR A 132 -1.76 -2.90 -14.32
CA THR A 132 -1.02 -2.55 -15.53
C THR A 132 -1.42 -1.16 -15.99
N ILE A 133 -0.41 -0.30 -16.16
CA ILE A 133 -0.60 1.01 -16.74
C ILE A 133 -0.46 0.81 -18.24
N GLY A 134 -1.55 0.97 -18.97
CA GLY A 134 -1.55 0.69 -20.39
C GLY A 134 -1.64 1.95 -21.23
N ASN A 135 -1.34 1.80 -22.53
CA ASN A 135 -1.60 2.85 -23.47
C ASN A 135 -3.08 2.82 -23.77
N ARG A 136 -3.76 3.92 -23.50
CA ARG A 136 -5.16 4.02 -23.85
C ARG A 136 -5.25 4.65 -25.23
N LYS A 137 -5.95 3.99 -26.07
CA LYS A 137 -6.17 4.48 -27.43
C LYS A 137 -7.48 5.22 -27.48
#